data_bcefef1c7f239b189904cfcf2b164eac
#
_entry.id   bcefef1c7f239b189904cfcf2b164eac
#
_cell.length_a   1.000
_cell.length_b   1.000
_cell.length_c   1.000
_cell.angle_alpha   90.00
_cell.angle_beta   90.00
_cell.angle_gamma   90.00
#
_symmetry.space_group_name_H-M   'P 1'
#
loop_
_entity.id
_entity.type
_entity.pdbx_description
1 polymer ?
#
loop_
_entity_poly.entity_id
_entity_poly.type
_entity_poly.pdbx_seq_one_letter_code
_entity_poly.pdbx_strand_id
1 'polypeptide(L)'
;ESFMKKLDRNTVLVYPFAHLSNNLESPKEAMKILDLVCKSISGEYTVKKAPFGWTKKMSVDVKGHPLAEQSRSYGAGEEVKVYKKAKPLSVNTSIVRKSDWSGLSDADHRTIGEKLDLYSFQEVSPAMVYWHPNGYIVYRQLVEFIREIEGEHGYDETSTPAIANTALWHVSGHYEHYKENIFMFESDMGELGLKPMNCPSTMLIYKSRKWSYRELPFRTATLDKLYRKEVSGALTGLFRVMELTQDDGHIFCMESQIEDEVTDFLEIVKKVYETFGMKFIAKLSTMPDDHMGDEALWQKATAALENALKKKGIQYEVKDKEGAFYGPKIDFDVYDSMGRAWQCATVQVDYQQPMRFGLEYTGEDGRSHQPVVIHRAAFGSLERFMGVLVEHYKGKFPAWLAPTQVAVLSISEQLSGYAQEVYKKLKAHKFRVELDVSDRTLQYKIRDAKMKEVPYTLILGKKEEEAKTISIRMRDGTQKNQVKIEDFAAQLKDEINNRKA
;
A
#
# COMPACT_ATOMS: atom_id res chain seq x y z
N GLU A 1 -0.22 40.14 -19.58
CA GLU A 1 -1.13 41.20 -20.03
C GLU A 1 -2.45 40.69 -20.61
N SER A 2 -2.43 39.82 -21.63
CA SER A 2 -3.65 39.34 -22.30
C SER A 2 -4.59 38.59 -21.36
N PHE A 3 -4.07 37.95 -20.33
CA PHE A 3 -4.83 37.17 -19.36
C PHE A 3 -5.61 38.03 -18.36
N MET A 4 -4.94 39.06 -17.81
CA MET A 4 -5.57 39.99 -16.85
C MET A 4 -6.65 40.83 -17.53
N LYS A 5 -6.44 41.22 -18.79
CA LYS A 5 -7.45 41.91 -19.60
C LYS A 5 -8.69 41.06 -19.85
N LYS A 6 -8.53 39.76 -20.09
CA LYS A 6 -9.67 38.81 -20.27
C LYS A 6 -10.48 38.60 -19.00
N LEU A 7 -9.86 38.73 -17.83
CA LEU A 7 -10.49 38.57 -16.53
C LEU A 7 -11.05 39.87 -15.93
N ASP A 8 -10.80 41.01 -16.59
CA ASP A 8 -11.14 42.33 -16.09
C ASP A 8 -10.65 42.57 -14.65
N ARG A 9 -9.36 42.28 -14.42
CA ARG A 9 -8.71 42.41 -13.11
C ARG A 9 -7.45 43.27 -13.23
N ASN A 10 -7.21 44.09 -12.20
CA ASN A 10 -6.06 44.98 -12.12
C ASN A 10 -5.15 44.69 -10.91
N THR A 11 -5.48 43.72 -10.09
CA THR A 11 -4.70 43.35 -8.89
C THR A 11 -4.03 42.00 -9.09
N VAL A 12 -2.72 41.93 -8.85
CA VAL A 12 -1.90 40.72 -8.96
C VAL A 12 -1.26 40.43 -7.60
N LEU A 13 -1.39 39.21 -7.11
CA LEU A 13 -0.60 38.73 -5.99
C LEU A 13 0.57 37.91 -6.52
N VAL A 14 1.79 38.38 -6.30
CA VAL A 14 3.02 37.63 -6.60
C VAL A 14 3.39 36.82 -5.38
N TYR A 15 3.29 35.48 -5.53
CA TYR A 15 3.48 34.54 -4.46
C TYR A 15 4.66 33.62 -4.75
N PRO A 16 5.72 33.62 -3.92
CA PRO A 16 6.85 32.70 -4.07
C PRO A 16 6.43 31.30 -3.58
N PHE A 17 6.20 30.39 -4.52
CA PHE A 17 5.68 29.05 -4.23
C PHE A 17 6.67 27.98 -4.69
N ALA A 18 7.52 27.53 -3.75
CA ALA A 18 8.60 26.57 -4.01
C ALA A 18 8.11 25.20 -4.48
N HIS A 19 6.88 24.82 -4.14
CA HIS A 19 6.35 23.46 -4.45
C HIS A 19 5.97 23.24 -5.92
N LEU A 20 5.99 24.29 -6.75
CA LEU A 20 5.70 24.18 -8.20
C LEU A 20 6.94 23.87 -9.06
N SER A 21 8.12 23.76 -8.48
CA SER A 21 9.35 23.50 -9.22
C SER A 21 10.30 22.57 -8.46
N ASN A 22 10.84 21.60 -9.18
CA ASN A 22 11.92 20.73 -8.68
C ASN A 22 13.31 21.39 -8.86
N ASN A 23 13.38 22.57 -9.50
CA ASN A 23 14.61 23.31 -9.74
C ASN A 23 14.53 24.65 -9.01
N LEU A 24 14.80 24.63 -7.71
CA LEU A 24 14.75 25.81 -6.85
C LEU A 24 16.07 26.59 -6.95
N GLU A 25 15.94 27.91 -7.19
CA GLU A 25 17.06 28.82 -7.03
C GLU A 25 17.42 29.05 -5.56
N SER A 26 18.66 29.57 -5.33
CA SER A 26 19.04 29.99 -4.00
C SER A 26 18.05 31.03 -3.44
N PRO A 27 17.78 31.03 -2.13
CA PRO A 27 16.85 32.02 -1.54
C PRO A 27 17.16 33.45 -1.89
N LYS A 28 18.46 33.80 -2.02
CA LYS A 28 18.93 35.14 -2.36
C LYS A 28 18.59 35.54 -3.80
N GLU A 29 18.77 34.63 -4.76
CA GLU A 29 18.44 34.88 -6.16
C GLU A 29 16.92 34.82 -6.37
N ALA A 30 16.23 33.93 -5.71
CA ALA A 30 14.76 33.85 -5.76
C ALA A 30 14.10 35.14 -5.25
N MET A 31 14.65 35.77 -4.22
CA MET A 31 14.18 37.11 -3.76
C MET A 31 14.41 38.21 -4.78
N LYS A 32 15.57 38.20 -5.45
CA LYS A 32 15.84 39.17 -6.51
C LYS A 32 14.89 39.03 -7.70
N ILE A 33 14.64 37.78 -8.12
CA ILE A 33 13.69 37.51 -9.22
C ILE A 33 12.29 37.96 -8.81
N LEU A 34 11.86 37.67 -7.59
CA LEU A 34 10.57 38.11 -7.06
C LEU A 34 10.41 39.63 -7.10
N ASP A 35 11.47 40.39 -6.73
CA ASP A 35 11.48 41.85 -6.75
C ASP A 35 11.46 42.39 -8.17
N LEU A 36 12.20 41.79 -9.10
CA LEU A 36 12.18 42.14 -10.51
C LEU A 36 10.79 41.93 -11.14
N VAL A 37 10.15 40.77 -10.86
CA VAL A 37 8.79 40.49 -11.34
C VAL A 37 7.81 41.53 -10.79
N CYS A 38 7.84 41.80 -9.50
CA CYS A 38 6.97 42.82 -8.91
C CYS A 38 7.17 44.21 -9.55
N LYS A 39 8.41 44.60 -9.77
CA LYS A 39 8.73 45.91 -10.41
C LYS A 39 8.27 45.96 -11.87
N SER A 40 8.43 44.88 -12.64
CA SER A 40 8.09 44.88 -14.07
C SER A 40 6.59 45.04 -14.33
N ILE A 41 5.73 44.61 -13.39
CA ILE A 41 4.27 44.66 -13.55
C ILE A 41 3.60 45.77 -12.75
N SER A 42 4.33 46.46 -11.86
CA SER A 42 3.78 47.51 -10.98
C SER A 42 3.35 48.79 -11.72
N GLY A 43 3.77 49.00 -12.98
CA GLY A 43 3.33 50.11 -13.81
C GLY A 43 1.92 49.96 -14.38
N GLU A 44 1.45 48.73 -14.54
CA GLU A 44 0.16 48.40 -15.16
C GLU A 44 -0.86 47.84 -14.18
N TYR A 45 -0.39 47.25 -13.06
CA TYR A 45 -1.23 46.55 -12.11
C TYR A 45 -0.96 46.93 -10.66
N THR A 46 -1.97 46.81 -9.82
CA THR A 46 -1.79 46.86 -8.35
C THR A 46 -1.15 45.56 -7.89
N VAL A 47 0.14 45.64 -7.51
CA VAL A 47 0.92 44.45 -7.13
C VAL A 47 0.93 44.27 -5.61
N LYS A 48 0.51 43.10 -5.15
CA LYS A 48 0.69 42.63 -3.77
C LYS A 48 1.77 41.54 -3.77
N LYS A 49 2.71 41.63 -2.85
CA LYS A 49 3.81 40.68 -2.69
C LYS A 49 3.60 39.86 -1.42
N ALA A 50 3.58 38.52 -1.54
CA ALA A 50 3.56 37.68 -0.36
C ALA A 50 4.96 37.58 0.28
N PRO A 51 5.09 37.53 1.62
CA PRO A 51 6.38 37.40 2.30
C PRO A 51 7.15 36.15 1.84
N PHE A 52 8.46 36.32 1.56
CA PHE A 52 9.35 35.21 1.21
C PHE A 52 9.77 34.43 2.47
N GLY A 53 9.89 33.08 2.39
CA GLY A 53 10.43 32.26 3.47
C GLY A 53 9.47 31.98 4.64
N TRP A 54 8.21 32.42 4.58
CA TRP A 54 7.23 32.17 5.63
C TRP A 54 6.38 30.93 5.30
N THR A 55 6.20 30.06 6.29
CA THR A 55 5.18 28.98 6.21
C THR A 55 3.78 29.59 6.26
N LYS A 56 2.96 29.33 5.26
CA LYS A 56 1.64 29.93 5.12
C LYS A 56 0.58 28.83 4.94
N LYS A 57 -0.56 29.02 5.59
CA LYS A 57 -1.76 28.27 5.25
C LYS A 57 -2.37 28.90 3.99
N MET A 58 -2.53 28.13 2.92
CA MET A 58 -3.20 28.56 1.71
C MET A 58 -4.50 27.79 1.56
N SER A 59 -5.61 28.50 1.36
CA SER A 59 -6.89 27.92 0.96
C SER A 59 -7.26 28.58 -0.37
N VAL A 60 -7.43 27.76 -1.41
CA VAL A 60 -7.79 28.23 -2.75
C VAL A 60 -9.10 27.58 -3.13
N ASP A 61 -10.09 28.42 -3.39
CA ASP A 61 -11.37 27.98 -3.95
C ASP A 61 -11.36 28.37 -5.45
N VAL A 62 -11.26 27.35 -6.31
CA VAL A 62 -11.15 27.54 -7.76
C VAL A 62 -12.50 27.25 -8.39
N LYS A 63 -13.17 28.30 -8.87
CA LYS A 63 -14.38 28.13 -9.71
C LYS A 63 -13.98 27.58 -11.06
N GLY A 64 -14.57 26.46 -11.50
CA GLY A 64 -14.30 25.83 -12.78
C GLY A 64 -14.42 26.84 -13.95
N HIS A 65 -13.29 27.24 -14.50
CA HIS A 65 -13.16 28.12 -15.65
C HIS A 65 -11.90 27.75 -16.44
N PRO A 66 -11.91 27.73 -17.79
CA PRO A 66 -10.75 27.35 -18.60
C PRO A 66 -9.49 28.17 -18.34
N LEU A 67 -9.60 29.32 -17.68
CA LEU A 67 -8.49 30.22 -17.30
C LEU A 67 -8.21 30.18 -15.79
N ALA A 68 -8.83 29.31 -15.01
CA ALA A 68 -8.68 29.30 -13.55
C ALA A 68 -7.27 28.86 -13.11
N GLU A 69 -6.68 27.92 -13.84
CA GLU A 69 -5.32 27.42 -13.59
C GLU A 69 -4.52 27.39 -14.89
N GLN A 70 -3.34 28.00 -14.89
CA GLN A 70 -2.41 27.93 -16.01
C GLN A 70 -0.98 27.82 -15.48
N SER A 71 -0.22 26.86 -15.98
CA SER A 71 1.21 26.73 -15.73
C SER A 71 2.01 27.19 -16.96
N ARG A 72 3.03 27.99 -16.74
CA ARG A 72 3.99 28.41 -17.78
C ARG A 72 5.38 28.42 -17.16
N SER A 73 6.34 27.84 -17.86
CA SER A 73 7.75 27.91 -17.49
C SER A 73 8.50 28.84 -18.42
N TYR A 74 9.31 29.73 -17.85
CA TYR A 74 10.16 30.64 -18.58
C TYR A 74 11.62 30.44 -18.18
N GLY A 75 12.52 30.32 -19.16
CA GLY A 75 13.95 30.18 -18.96
C GLY A 75 14.70 31.19 -19.84
N ALA A 76 15.92 31.54 -19.47
CA ALA A 76 16.81 32.38 -20.31
C ALA A 76 17.49 31.45 -21.35
N GLY A 77 17.00 31.48 -22.61
CA GLY A 77 17.54 30.71 -23.72
C GLY A 77 16.62 29.59 -24.20
N GLU A 78 16.79 29.19 -25.45
CA GLU A 78 16.00 28.20 -26.18
C GLU A 78 15.82 26.89 -25.39
N GLU A 79 14.64 26.29 -25.55
CA GLU A 79 14.20 24.96 -25.06
C GLU A 79 15.18 24.25 -24.12
N VAL A 80 15.06 24.51 -22.85
CA VAL A 80 15.78 23.74 -21.85
C VAL A 80 15.03 22.42 -21.67
N LYS A 81 15.38 21.42 -22.45
CA LYS A 81 15.31 20.03 -22.00
C LYS A 81 16.29 19.89 -20.84
N VAL A 82 15.90 20.31 -19.64
CA VAL A 82 16.73 20.13 -18.44
C VAL A 82 16.57 18.69 -17.97
N TYR A 83 17.19 17.77 -18.70
CA TYR A 83 17.74 16.62 -18.03
C TYR A 83 19.02 17.10 -17.31
N LYS A 84 18.91 17.71 -16.13
CA LYS A 84 20.05 17.74 -15.23
C LYS A 84 20.41 16.29 -15.00
N LYS A 85 21.56 15.84 -15.53
CA LYS A 85 22.21 14.62 -15.03
C LYS A 85 22.20 14.78 -13.51
N ALA A 86 21.42 13.97 -12.82
CA ALA A 86 21.47 13.92 -11.38
C ALA A 86 22.93 13.79 -11.01
N LYS A 87 23.46 14.70 -10.18
CA LYS A 87 24.82 14.53 -9.65
C LYS A 87 24.84 13.11 -9.05
N PRO A 88 25.85 12.29 -9.38
CA PRO A 88 25.94 10.97 -8.74
C PRO A 88 25.82 11.21 -7.23
N LEU A 89 24.88 10.53 -6.59
CA LEU A 89 24.76 10.57 -5.14
C LEU A 89 26.11 10.04 -4.61
N SER A 90 26.87 10.87 -3.91
CA SER A 90 28.02 10.39 -3.16
C SER A 90 27.46 9.67 -1.93
N VAL A 91 27.20 8.37 -2.08
CA VAL A 91 26.73 7.55 -0.97
C VAL A 91 27.91 7.38 -0.02
N ASN A 92 27.83 8.01 1.14
CA ASN A 92 28.75 7.71 2.23
C ASN A 92 28.28 6.39 2.87
N THR A 93 28.81 5.27 2.38
CA THR A 93 28.48 3.92 2.84
C THR A 93 28.87 3.66 4.30
N SER A 94 29.64 4.56 4.93
CA SER A 94 30.02 4.46 6.35
C SER A 94 28.95 4.95 7.32
N ILE A 95 27.91 5.61 6.82
CA ILE A 95 26.85 6.19 7.69
C ILE A 95 25.47 5.79 7.13
N VAL A 96 24.85 4.83 7.80
CA VAL A 96 23.40 4.63 7.68
C VAL A 96 22.75 5.87 8.30
N ARG A 97 22.23 6.77 7.50
CA ARG A 97 21.42 7.87 8.03
C ARG A 97 20.13 7.27 8.56
N LYS A 98 19.98 7.29 9.87
CA LYS A 98 18.67 7.09 10.49
C LYS A 98 17.76 8.22 10.04
N SER A 99 16.60 7.88 9.51
CA SER A 99 15.55 8.87 9.28
C SER A 99 15.22 9.54 10.60
N ASP A 100 15.15 10.86 10.61
CA ASP A 100 14.77 11.61 11.81
C ASP A 100 13.23 11.57 11.94
N TRP A 101 12.74 10.80 12.89
CA TRP A 101 11.33 10.69 13.25
C TRP A 101 10.96 11.52 14.49
N SER A 102 11.88 12.38 14.97
CA SER A 102 11.64 13.26 16.10
C SER A 102 10.43 14.16 15.86
N GLY A 103 9.52 14.22 16.81
CA GLY A 103 8.26 14.97 16.68
C GLY A 103 7.06 14.20 16.14
N LEU A 104 7.23 12.92 15.73
CA LEU A 104 6.10 12.05 15.42
C LEU A 104 5.50 11.44 16.70
N SER A 105 4.22 11.07 16.62
CA SER A 105 3.54 10.37 17.71
C SER A 105 4.17 9.00 17.96
N ASP A 106 4.17 8.54 19.21
CA ASP A 106 4.55 7.17 19.58
C ASP A 106 3.65 6.10 18.93
N ALA A 107 2.47 6.49 18.44
CA ALA A 107 1.55 5.62 17.71
C ALA A 107 1.78 5.60 16.18
N ASP A 108 2.69 6.42 15.65
CA ASP A 108 3.02 6.47 14.23
C ASP A 108 3.79 5.21 13.81
N HIS A 109 3.42 4.63 12.67
CA HIS A 109 4.06 3.41 12.16
C HIS A 109 5.58 3.56 11.96
N ARG A 110 6.09 4.76 11.70
CA ARG A 110 7.52 5.03 11.54
C ARG A 110 8.25 4.94 12.88
N THR A 111 7.68 5.50 13.94
CA THR A 111 8.22 5.42 15.31
C THR A 111 8.17 3.98 15.83
N ILE A 112 7.04 3.30 15.65
CA ILE A 112 6.88 1.89 16.03
C ILE A 112 7.79 1.00 15.19
N GLY A 113 7.89 1.25 13.88
CA GLY A 113 8.74 0.51 12.96
C GLY A 113 10.21 0.56 13.33
N GLU A 114 10.72 1.73 13.75
CA GLU A 114 12.08 1.89 14.26
C GLU A 114 12.26 1.15 15.60
N LYS A 115 11.32 1.33 16.54
CA LYS A 115 11.36 0.69 17.87
C LYS A 115 11.40 -0.85 17.77
N LEU A 116 10.65 -1.44 16.86
CA LEU A 116 10.54 -2.90 16.67
C LEU A 116 11.49 -3.45 15.61
N ASP A 117 12.32 -2.60 15.01
CA ASP A 117 13.25 -2.96 13.93
C ASP A 117 12.54 -3.66 12.75
N LEU A 118 11.46 -3.04 12.25
CA LEU A 118 10.65 -3.63 11.19
C LEU A 118 11.16 -3.29 9.79
N TYR A 119 11.60 -2.06 9.57
CA TYR A 119 12.02 -1.56 8.25
C TYR A 119 12.81 -0.25 8.36
N SER A 120 13.44 0.13 7.24
CA SER A 120 14.06 1.44 7.07
C SER A 120 13.87 1.98 5.65
N PHE A 121 14.14 3.27 5.47
CA PHE A 121 14.27 3.92 4.15
C PHE A 121 15.70 4.40 3.97
N GLN A 122 16.23 4.28 2.75
CA GLN A 122 17.62 4.64 2.42
C GLN A 122 17.65 5.66 1.29
N GLU A 123 18.60 6.60 1.33
CA GLU A 123 18.75 7.64 0.31
C GLU A 123 19.00 7.09 -1.11
N VAL A 124 19.61 5.92 -1.21
CA VAL A 124 19.91 5.27 -2.51
C VAL A 124 18.67 4.73 -3.22
N SER A 125 17.58 4.51 -2.50
CA SER A 125 16.30 4.04 -3.03
C SER A 125 15.17 4.81 -2.35
N PRO A 126 14.98 6.09 -2.73
CA PRO A 126 14.05 6.98 -2.04
C PRO A 126 12.62 6.43 -2.09
N ALA A 127 11.97 6.43 -0.92
CA ALA A 127 10.60 5.93 -0.73
C ALA A 127 10.38 4.46 -1.15
N MET A 128 11.42 3.64 -1.14
CA MET A 128 11.36 2.19 -1.28
C MET A 128 11.75 1.54 0.05
N VAL A 129 11.01 0.51 0.46
CA VAL A 129 11.12 -0.07 1.80
C VAL A 129 12.24 -1.10 1.86
N TYR A 130 13.14 -0.95 2.83
CA TYR A 130 14.08 -1.99 3.23
C TYR A 130 13.49 -2.74 4.42
N TRP A 131 12.93 -3.92 4.16
CA TRP A 131 12.36 -4.77 5.20
C TRP A 131 13.46 -5.41 6.03
N HIS A 132 13.46 -5.14 7.35
CA HIS A 132 14.32 -5.83 8.29
C HIS A 132 13.75 -7.23 8.62
N PRO A 133 14.54 -8.13 9.24
CA PRO A 133 14.06 -9.49 9.52
C PRO A 133 12.71 -9.53 10.25
N ASN A 134 12.50 -8.67 11.24
CA ASN A 134 11.25 -8.63 11.99
C ASN A 134 10.07 -8.18 11.13
N GLY A 135 10.24 -7.11 10.35
CA GLY A 135 9.19 -6.62 9.45
C GLY A 135 8.89 -7.59 8.32
N TYR A 136 9.93 -8.25 7.78
CA TYR A 136 9.77 -9.21 6.71
C TYR A 136 9.02 -10.48 7.16
N ILE A 137 9.13 -10.86 8.44
CA ILE A 137 8.31 -11.93 9.02
C ILE A 137 6.82 -11.55 8.97
N VAL A 138 6.46 -10.35 9.44
CA VAL A 138 5.06 -9.89 9.40
C VAL A 138 4.55 -9.80 7.97
N TYR A 139 5.35 -9.21 7.07
CA TYR A 139 5.04 -9.10 5.64
C TYR A 139 4.74 -10.48 5.03
N ARG A 140 5.59 -11.48 5.28
CA ARG A 140 5.38 -12.85 4.79
C ARG A 140 4.12 -13.49 5.34
N GLN A 141 3.79 -13.26 6.62
CA GLN A 141 2.55 -13.79 7.19
C GLN A 141 1.30 -13.18 6.52
N LEU A 142 1.36 -11.92 6.09
CA LEU A 142 0.28 -11.31 5.30
C LEU A 142 0.19 -11.92 3.90
N VAL A 143 1.33 -12.14 3.24
CA VAL A 143 1.39 -12.80 1.93
C VAL A 143 0.84 -14.23 2.01
N GLU A 144 1.23 -15.01 3.00
CA GLU A 144 0.75 -16.38 3.22
C GLU A 144 -0.77 -16.39 3.50
N PHE A 145 -1.26 -15.42 4.28
CA PHE A 145 -2.67 -15.28 4.60
C PHE A 145 -3.53 -14.99 3.36
N ILE A 146 -3.13 -14.04 2.53
CA ILE A 146 -3.93 -13.71 1.34
C ILE A 146 -3.89 -14.83 0.30
N ARG A 147 -2.75 -15.49 0.10
CA ARG A 147 -2.61 -16.66 -0.77
C ARG A 147 -3.54 -17.82 -0.38
N GLU A 148 -3.67 -18.06 0.93
CA GLU A 148 -4.57 -19.09 1.44
C GLU A 148 -6.03 -18.78 1.11
N ILE A 149 -6.46 -17.52 1.36
CA ILE A 149 -7.81 -17.08 1.02
C ILE A 149 -8.04 -17.14 -0.50
N GLU A 150 -7.11 -16.64 -1.30
CA GLU A 150 -7.20 -16.66 -2.76
C GLU A 150 -7.28 -18.09 -3.29
N GLY A 151 -6.48 -19.00 -2.75
CA GLY A 151 -6.53 -20.43 -3.10
C GLY A 151 -7.87 -21.08 -2.76
N GLU A 152 -8.47 -20.76 -1.59
CA GLU A 152 -9.80 -21.23 -1.21
C GLU A 152 -10.90 -20.74 -2.16
N HIS A 153 -10.72 -19.55 -2.77
CA HIS A 153 -11.65 -18.96 -3.73
C HIS A 153 -11.28 -19.25 -5.20
N GLY A 154 -10.34 -20.18 -5.44
CA GLY A 154 -10.00 -20.68 -6.78
C GLY A 154 -9.23 -19.68 -7.66
N TYR A 155 -8.38 -18.87 -7.06
CA TYR A 155 -7.45 -18.01 -7.80
C TYR A 155 -6.15 -18.77 -8.11
N ASP A 156 -5.69 -18.65 -9.36
CA ASP A 156 -4.38 -19.12 -9.80
C ASP A 156 -3.34 -17.99 -9.63
N GLU A 157 -2.27 -18.24 -8.88
CA GLU A 157 -1.20 -17.25 -8.71
C GLU A 157 -0.39 -17.12 -10.00
N THR A 158 -0.19 -15.88 -10.46
CA THR A 158 0.59 -15.53 -11.64
C THR A 158 1.65 -14.50 -11.31
N SER A 159 2.69 -14.38 -12.15
CA SER A 159 3.72 -13.35 -12.06
C SER A 159 4.06 -12.84 -13.44
N THR A 160 4.35 -11.54 -13.53
CA THR A 160 4.63 -10.86 -14.79
C THR A 160 5.92 -10.04 -14.73
N PRO A 161 6.61 -9.80 -15.86
CA PRO A 161 7.84 -9.03 -15.87
C PRO A 161 7.68 -7.62 -15.30
N ALA A 162 8.70 -7.17 -14.54
CA ALA A 162 8.72 -5.82 -13.97
C ALA A 162 8.96 -4.72 -15.02
N ILE A 163 9.67 -5.06 -16.11
CA ILE A 163 10.01 -4.14 -17.19
C ILE A 163 9.23 -4.54 -18.43
N ALA A 164 8.63 -3.57 -19.10
CA ALA A 164 7.92 -3.77 -20.37
C ALA A 164 8.17 -2.57 -21.30
N ASN A 165 7.96 -2.80 -22.60
CA ASN A 165 7.91 -1.74 -23.60
C ASN A 165 6.66 -0.87 -23.36
N THR A 166 6.81 0.45 -23.47
CA THR A 166 5.71 1.41 -23.21
C THR A 166 4.52 1.23 -24.15
N ALA A 167 4.69 0.55 -25.29
CA ALA A 167 3.59 0.13 -26.17
C ALA A 167 2.48 -0.64 -25.42
N LEU A 168 2.83 -1.40 -24.37
CA LEU A 168 1.85 -2.10 -23.53
C LEU A 168 0.89 -1.13 -22.84
N TRP A 169 1.41 0.00 -22.36
CA TRP A 169 0.60 1.02 -21.68
C TRP A 169 -0.16 1.92 -22.65
N HIS A 170 0.31 2.07 -23.89
CA HIS A 170 -0.49 2.69 -24.96
C HIS A 170 -1.71 1.84 -25.31
N VAL A 171 -1.55 0.51 -25.44
CA VAL A 171 -2.68 -0.39 -25.67
C VAL A 171 -3.69 -0.31 -24.53
N SER A 172 -3.25 -0.31 -23.29
CA SER A 172 -4.15 -0.29 -22.13
C SER A 172 -4.75 1.08 -21.81
N GLY A 173 -4.26 2.19 -22.40
CA GLY A 173 -4.67 3.56 -22.09
C GLY A 173 -3.95 4.20 -20.91
N HIS A 174 -3.11 3.46 -20.21
CA HIS A 174 -2.40 4.01 -19.06
C HIS A 174 -1.34 5.03 -19.44
N TYR A 175 -0.79 4.98 -20.65
CA TYR A 175 0.19 5.96 -21.10
C TYR A 175 -0.41 7.37 -21.18
N GLU A 176 -1.64 7.50 -21.64
CA GLU A 176 -2.36 8.76 -21.81
C GLU A 176 -2.78 9.36 -20.45
N HIS A 177 -3.22 8.53 -19.52
CA HIS A 177 -3.83 8.98 -18.24
C HIS A 177 -2.89 8.88 -17.04
N TYR A 178 -1.76 8.15 -17.15
CA TYR A 178 -0.91 7.82 -15.98
C TYR A 178 0.60 7.98 -16.24
N LYS A 179 1.00 8.54 -17.39
CA LYS A 179 2.40 8.67 -17.83
C LYS A 179 3.33 9.27 -16.79
N GLU A 180 2.90 10.33 -16.10
CA GLU A 180 3.72 11.05 -15.12
C GLU A 180 4.13 10.15 -13.92
N ASN A 181 3.38 9.08 -13.67
CA ASN A 181 3.63 8.13 -12.60
C ASN A 181 4.43 6.88 -13.03
N ILE A 182 4.85 6.80 -14.29
CA ILE A 182 5.62 5.66 -14.80
C ILE A 182 7.11 6.00 -14.79
N PHE A 183 7.96 5.12 -14.26
CA PHE A 183 9.39 5.18 -14.45
C PHE A 183 9.74 4.70 -15.86
N MET A 184 10.12 5.61 -16.76
CA MET A 184 10.46 5.30 -18.14
C MET A 184 11.92 5.61 -18.43
N PHE A 185 12.51 4.85 -19.34
CA PHE A 185 13.91 5.01 -19.77
C PHE A 185 14.10 4.48 -21.20
N GLU A 186 15.03 5.10 -21.92
CA GLU A 186 15.42 4.67 -23.25
C GLU A 186 16.40 3.50 -23.21
N SER A 187 16.23 2.56 -24.12
CA SER A 187 17.14 1.43 -24.34
C SER A 187 17.31 1.16 -25.82
N ASP A 188 18.19 0.22 -26.17
CA ASP A 188 18.35 -0.32 -27.52
C ASP A 188 17.10 -1.09 -28.04
N MET A 189 16.22 -1.48 -27.12
CA MET A 189 14.91 -2.10 -27.43
C MET A 189 13.77 -1.07 -27.52
N GLY A 190 14.07 0.23 -27.53
CA GLY A 190 13.10 1.32 -27.50
C GLY A 190 12.81 1.84 -26.08
N GLU A 191 11.71 2.58 -25.95
CA GLU A 191 11.28 3.11 -24.65
C GLU A 191 10.71 2.00 -23.78
N LEU A 192 11.34 1.77 -22.64
CA LEU A 192 10.91 0.80 -21.62
C LEU A 192 10.47 1.52 -20.36
N GLY A 193 9.77 0.81 -19.48
CA GLY A 193 9.45 1.32 -18.16
C GLY A 193 9.22 0.22 -17.15
N LEU A 194 9.21 0.61 -15.87
CA LEU A 194 8.81 -0.26 -14.78
C LEU A 194 7.29 -0.28 -14.68
N LYS A 195 6.70 -1.45 -14.52
CA LYS A 195 5.24 -1.61 -14.45
C LYS A 195 4.63 -0.87 -13.25
N PRO A 196 3.68 0.05 -13.47
CA PRO A 196 2.94 0.72 -12.40
C PRO A 196 1.73 -0.09 -11.91
N MET A 197 1.31 -1.09 -12.71
CA MET A 197 0.13 -1.94 -12.51
C MET A 197 0.37 -3.31 -13.13
N ASN A 198 -0.37 -4.33 -12.69
CA ASN A 198 -0.29 -5.68 -13.25
C ASN A 198 -1.27 -5.90 -14.41
N CYS A 199 -2.41 -5.19 -14.43
CA CYS A 199 -3.51 -5.44 -15.36
C CYS A 199 -3.10 -5.58 -16.84
N PRO A 200 -2.26 -4.70 -17.46
CA PRO A 200 -1.91 -4.86 -18.86
C PRO A 200 -1.15 -6.15 -19.15
N SER A 201 -0.28 -6.58 -18.24
CA SER A 201 0.48 -7.82 -18.39
C SER A 201 -0.41 -9.05 -18.19
N THR A 202 -1.38 -8.99 -17.28
CA THR A 202 -2.33 -10.07 -17.03
C THR A 202 -3.27 -10.29 -18.23
N MET A 203 -3.63 -9.21 -18.96
CA MET A 203 -4.35 -9.34 -20.24
C MET A 203 -3.58 -10.19 -21.24
N LEU A 204 -2.23 -10.07 -21.27
CA LEU A 204 -1.40 -10.89 -22.16
C LEU A 204 -1.38 -12.37 -21.74
N ILE A 205 -1.46 -12.67 -20.43
CA ILE A 205 -1.61 -14.06 -19.97
C ILE A 205 -2.91 -14.64 -20.48
N TYR A 206 -4.03 -13.95 -20.32
CA TYR A 206 -5.31 -14.41 -20.84
C TYR A 206 -5.25 -14.61 -22.38
N LYS A 207 -4.68 -13.65 -23.10
CA LYS A 207 -4.57 -13.68 -24.57
C LYS A 207 -3.65 -14.79 -25.11
N SER A 208 -2.83 -15.41 -24.28
CA SER A 208 -1.85 -16.42 -24.69
C SER A 208 -2.48 -17.73 -25.19
N ARG A 209 -3.77 -17.97 -24.92
CA ARG A 209 -4.51 -19.15 -25.38
C ARG A 209 -5.96 -18.82 -25.75
N LYS A 210 -6.65 -19.76 -26.37
CA LYS A 210 -8.08 -19.67 -26.60
C LYS A 210 -8.87 -20.12 -25.39
N TRP A 211 -9.99 -19.49 -25.16
CA TRP A 211 -10.89 -19.75 -24.04
C TRP A 211 -12.28 -20.18 -24.51
N SER A 212 -12.93 -21.05 -23.75
CA SER A 212 -14.33 -21.40 -23.88
C SER A 212 -15.12 -20.82 -22.71
N TYR A 213 -16.40 -20.53 -22.90
CA TYR A 213 -17.30 -20.10 -21.83
C TYR A 213 -17.33 -21.06 -20.62
N ARG A 214 -17.01 -22.36 -20.84
CA ARG A 214 -16.95 -23.39 -19.79
C ARG A 214 -15.74 -23.24 -18.88
N GLU A 215 -14.73 -22.49 -19.28
CA GLU A 215 -13.50 -22.24 -18.52
C GLU A 215 -13.55 -20.91 -17.77
N LEU A 216 -14.64 -20.16 -17.93
CA LEU A 216 -14.87 -18.89 -17.22
C LEU A 216 -15.79 -19.12 -16.01
N PRO A 217 -15.55 -18.45 -14.87
CA PRO A 217 -14.56 -17.38 -14.70
C PRO A 217 -13.14 -17.91 -14.57
N PHE A 218 -12.17 -17.22 -15.16
CA PHE A 218 -10.74 -17.44 -14.92
C PHE A 218 -10.24 -16.38 -13.94
N ARG A 219 -9.81 -16.81 -12.78
CA ARG A 219 -9.37 -15.96 -11.67
C ARG A 219 -7.87 -16.02 -11.50
N THR A 220 -7.19 -14.89 -11.56
CA THR A 220 -5.74 -14.78 -11.33
C THR A 220 -5.44 -13.88 -10.14
N ALA A 221 -4.40 -14.22 -9.38
CA ALA A 221 -3.83 -13.39 -8.33
C ALA A 221 -2.36 -13.10 -8.63
N THR A 222 -1.90 -11.89 -8.37
CA THR A 222 -0.54 -11.46 -8.65
C THR A 222 0.00 -10.65 -7.47
N LEU A 223 1.07 -11.14 -6.83
CA LEU A 223 1.76 -10.49 -5.70
C LEU A 223 3.11 -9.89 -6.16
N ASP A 224 3.14 -9.31 -7.33
CA ASP A 224 4.33 -8.70 -7.92
C ASP A 224 4.60 -7.29 -7.40
N LYS A 225 5.85 -6.87 -7.50
CA LYS A 225 6.28 -5.49 -7.26
C LYS A 225 5.81 -4.57 -8.37
N LEU A 226 5.26 -3.44 -7.96
CA LEU A 226 4.84 -2.32 -8.80
C LEU A 226 5.67 -1.09 -8.48
N TYR A 227 5.85 -0.21 -9.46
CA TYR A 227 6.71 0.96 -9.34
C TYR A 227 5.97 2.20 -9.79
N ARG A 228 5.76 3.14 -8.88
CA ARG A 228 5.05 4.39 -9.16
C ARG A 228 5.91 5.58 -8.83
N LYS A 229 6.13 6.44 -9.83
CA LYS A 229 6.86 7.70 -9.67
C LYS A 229 5.96 8.70 -8.96
N GLU A 230 5.86 8.57 -7.65
CA GLU A 230 5.04 9.44 -6.83
C GLU A 230 5.71 10.81 -6.63
N VAL A 231 4.90 11.87 -6.50
CA VAL A 231 5.43 13.20 -6.18
C VAL A 231 5.98 13.23 -4.75
N SER A 232 7.11 13.87 -4.54
CA SER A 232 7.83 13.85 -3.25
C SER A 232 6.98 14.31 -2.06
N GLY A 233 6.09 15.29 -2.25
CA GLY A 233 5.20 15.77 -1.19
C GLY A 233 4.08 14.82 -0.76
N ALA A 234 3.83 13.75 -1.53
CA ALA A 234 2.83 12.75 -1.21
C ALA A 234 3.40 11.54 -0.43
N LEU A 235 4.71 11.39 -0.40
CA LEU A 235 5.38 10.27 0.24
C LEU A 235 5.25 10.33 1.76
N THR A 236 4.81 9.23 2.40
CA THR A 236 4.51 9.21 3.83
C THR A 236 4.77 7.83 4.43
N GLY A 237 6.02 7.53 4.78
CA GLY A 237 6.40 6.24 5.36
C GLY A 237 5.89 5.07 4.52
N LEU A 238 5.25 4.07 5.14
CA LEU A 238 4.65 2.93 4.44
C LEU A 238 3.32 3.28 3.73
N PHE A 239 2.67 4.38 4.07
CA PHE A 239 1.35 4.71 3.51
C PHE A 239 1.41 5.11 2.03
N ARG A 240 2.53 5.66 1.58
CA ARG A 240 2.74 5.99 0.17
C ARG A 240 4.22 5.86 -0.20
N VAL A 241 4.51 4.86 -0.99
CA VAL A 241 5.86 4.45 -1.40
C VAL A 241 5.98 4.43 -2.92
N MET A 242 7.20 4.39 -3.45
CA MET A 242 7.47 4.30 -4.89
C MET A 242 7.58 2.85 -5.39
N GLU A 243 7.89 1.91 -4.52
CA GLU A 243 7.84 0.47 -4.79
C GLU A 243 6.85 -0.17 -3.83
N LEU A 244 5.84 -0.85 -4.36
CA LEU A 244 4.79 -1.49 -3.58
C LEU A 244 4.47 -2.89 -4.12
N THR A 245 3.95 -3.74 -3.26
CA THR A 245 3.36 -5.02 -3.65
C THR A 245 1.86 -4.93 -3.44
N GLN A 246 1.09 -5.29 -4.44
CA GLN A 246 -0.37 -5.31 -4.35
C GLN A 246 -0.87 -6.76 -4.39
N ASP A 247 -1.88 -7.07 -3.60
CA ASP A 247 -2.64 -8.33 -3.70
C ASP A 247 -3.65 -8.22 -4.86
N ASP A 248 -3.10 -8.10 -6.06
CA ASP A 248 -3.81 -7.71 -7.26
C ASP A 248 -4.45 -8.93 -7.92
N GLY A 249 -5.77 -8.95 -8.04
CA GLY A 249 -6.51 -10.02 -8.69
C GLY A 249 -7.28 -9.55 -9.90
N HIS A 250 -7.30 -10.41 -10.91
CA HIS A 250 -8.03 -10.18 -12.16
C HIS A 250 -8.93 -11.38 -12.45
N ILE A 251 -10.22 -11.12 -12.61
CA ILE A 251 -11.21 -12.14 -12.93
C ILE A 251 -11.71 -11.88 -14.34
N PHE A 252 -11.44 -12.81 -15.24
CA PHE A 252 -11.98 -12.80 -16.61
C PHE A 252 -13.26 -13.61 -16.61
N CYS A 253 -14.40 -12.97 -16.88
CA CYS A 253 -15.69 -13.60 -16.74
C CYS A 253 -16.66 -13.21 -17.86
N MET A 254 -17.76 -13.93 -17.98
CA MET A 254 -18.92 -13.51 -18.78
C MET A 254 -19.67 -12.39 -18.06
N GLU A 255 -20.38 -11.54 -18.80
CA GLU A 255 -21.21 -10.47 -18.22
C GLU A 255 -22.20 -11.02 -17.18
N SER A 256 -22.79 -12.20 -17.42
CA SER A 256 -23.71 -12.85 -16.49
C SER A 256 -23.10 -13.32 -15.18
N GLN A 257 -21.77 -13.39 -15.09
CA GLN A 257 -21.04 -13.84 -13.89
C GLN A 257 -20.58 -12.68 -12.99
N ILE A 258 -20.67 -11.42 -13.44
CA ILE A 258 -20.11 -10.27 -12.71
C ILE A 258 -20.66 -10.18 -11.29
N GLU A 259 -21.99 -10.27 -11.10
CA GLU A 259 -22.60 -10.13 -9.78
C GLU A 259 -22.13 -11.21 -8.80
N ASP A 260 -22.01 -12.46 -9.27
CA ASP A 260 -21.57 -13.56 -8.42
C ASP A 260 -20.08 -13.43 -8.08
N GLU A 261 -19.22 -13.04 -9.03
CA GLU A 261 -17.79 -12.83 -8.79
C GLU A 261 -17.54 -11.66 -7.83
N VAL A 262 -18.27 -10.56 -7.97
CA VAL A 262 -18.19 -9.44 -7.02
C VAL A 262 -18.71 -9.88 -5.65
N THR A 263 -19.78 -10.66 -5.59
CA THR A 263 -20.35 -11.19 -4.36
C THR A 263 -19.36 -12.08 -3.60
N ASP A 264 -18.63 -12.95 -4.32
CA ASP A 264 -17.56 -13.79 -3.76
C ASP A 264 -16.40 -12.94 -3.21
N PHE A 265 -15.99 -11.92 -3.96
CA PHE A 265 -14.95 -11.00 -3.47
C PHE A 265 -15.36 -10.24 -2.20
N LEU A 266 -16.64 -9.88 -2.06
CA LEU A 266 -17.13 -9.25 -0.82
C LEU A 266 -16.99 -10.18 0.39
N GLU A 267 -17.05 -11.51 0.22
CA GLU A 267 -16.75 -12.48 1.29
C GLU A 267 -15.27 -12.47 1.65
N ILE A 268 -14.39 -12.39 0.65
CA ILE A 268 -12.94 -12.23 0.89
C ILE A 268 -12.67 -10.96 1.72
N VAL A 269 -13.22 -9.82 1.32
CA VAL A 269 -13.06 -8.54 2.04
C VAL A 269 -13.52 -8.68 3.50
N LYS A 270 -14.70 -9.25 3.72
CA LYS A 270 -15.23 -9.48 5.06
C LYS A 270 -14.32 -10.37 5.89
N LYS A 271 -13.89 -11.53 5.37
CA LYS A 271 -12.99 -12.48 6.05
C LYS A 271 -11.65 -11.81 6.41
N VAL A 272 -11.08 -11.04 5.49
CA VAL A 272 -9.82 -10.31 5.71
C VAL A 272 -9.97 -9.37 6.91
N TYR A 273 -10.91 -8.44 6.87
CA TYR A 273 -10.99 -7.40 7.91
C TYR A 273 -11.50 -7.91 9.25
N GLU A 274 -12.37 -8.93 9.28
CA GLU A 274 -12.77 -9.60 10.51
C GLU A 274 -11.57 -10.28 11.20
N THR A 275 -10.63 -10.85 10.45
CA THR A 275 -9.40 -11.47 11.00
C THR A 275 -8.54 -10.46 11.75
N PHE A 276 -8.51 -9.20 11.31
CA PHE A 276 -7.77 -8.12 11.98
C PHE A 276 -8.60 -7.33 12.99
N GLY A 277 -9.88 -7.68 13.17
CA GLY A 277 -10.80 -6.95 14.06
C GLY A 277 -11.14 -5.53 13.56
N MET A 278 -11.06 -5.31 12.24
CA MET A 278 -11.32 -4.01 11.61
C MET A 278 -12.72 -3.95 11.03
N LYS A 279 -13.37 -2.79 11.15
CA LYS A 279 -14.64 -2.47 10.48
C LYS A 279 -14.35 -1.75 9.16
N PHE A 280 -15.27 -1.83 8.20
CA PHE A 280 -15.17 -1.11 6.95
C PHE A 280 -16.51 -0.51 6.51
N ILE A 281 -16.46 0.47 5.62
CA ILE A 281 -17.60 1.05 4.89
C ILE A 281 -17.28 0.94 3.40
N ALA A 282 -18.24 0.45 2.62
CA ALA A 282 -18.13 0.40 1.17
C ALA A 282 -18.54 1.75 0.53
N LYS A 283 -17.85 2.14 -0.54
CA LYS A 283 -18.10 3.34 -1.33
C LYS A 283 -18.25 2.97 -2.79
N LEU A 284 -19.45 3.05 -3.33
CA LEU A 284 -19.74 2.81 -4.74
C LEU A 284 -19.48 4.09 -5.53
N SER A 285 -18.45 4.08 -6.37
CA SER A 285 -18.07 5.22 -7.22
C SER A 285 -18.63 5.05 -8.63
N THR A 286 -19.38 6.06 -9.09
CA THR A 286 -20.06 6.06 -10.38
C THR A 286 -19.21 6.69 -11.49
N MET A 287 -19.74 6.77 -12.70
CA MET A 287 -19.08 7.24 -13.91
C MET A 287 -18.56 8.68 -13.78
N PRO A 288 -17.25 8.94 -13.98
CA PRO A 288 -16.71 10.30 -13.99
C PRO A 288 -17.02 11.03 -15.30
N ASP A 289 -16.84 12.35 -15.32
CA ASP A 289 -17.05 13.16 -16.52
C ASP A 289 -16.06 12.81 -17.64
N ASP A 290 -14.79 12.53 -17.30
CA ASP A 290 -13.76 12.02 -18.20
C ASP A 290 -13.66 10.49 -18.06
N HIS A 291 -14.32 9.77 -18.98
CA HIS A 291 -14.40 8.32 -18.96
C HIS A 291 -14.25 7.71 -20.35
N MET A 292 -13.91 6.44 -20.36
CA MET A 292 -13.88 5.61 -21.58
C MET A 292 -15.14 4.77 -21.71
N GLY A 293 -15.56 4.52 -22.96
CA GLY A 293 -16.61 3.57 -23.28
C GLY A 293 -18.03 4.13 -23.25
N ASP A 294 -19.00 3.25 -23.48
CA ASP A 294 -20.41 3.55 -23.63
C ASP A 294 -21.11 3.68 -22.25
N GLU A 295 -21.95 4.69 -22.10
CA GLU A 295 -22.72 4.94 -20.85
C GLU A 295 -23.60 3.75 -20.46
N ALA A 296 -24.16 3.01 -21.41
CA ALA A 296 -25.00 1.85 -21.12
C ALA A 296 -24.21 0.72 -20.46
N LEU A 297 -22.94 0.51 -20.86
CA LEU A 297 -22.05 -0.44 -20.20
C LEU A 297 -21.69 0.02 -18.78
N TRP A 298 -21.47 1.32 -18.59
CA TRP A 298 -21.24 1.91 -17.27
C TRP A 298 -22.44 1.69 -16.33
N GLN A 299 -23.65 1.91 -16.83
CA GLN A 299 -24.88 1.69 -16.04
C GLN A 299 -25.02 0.22 -15.65
N LYS A 300 -24.77 -0.73 -16.56
CA LYS A 300 -24.80 -2.17 -16.26
C LYS A 300 -23.76 -2.57 -15.22
N ALA A 301 -22.53 -2.13 -15.39
CA ALA A 301 -21.45 -2.40 -14.44
C ALA A 301 -21.75 -1.83 -13.05
N THR A 302 -22.23 -0.59 -12.97
CA THR A 302 -22.62 0.05 -11.71
C THR A 302 -23.76 -0.72 -11.04
N ALA A 303 -24.78 -1.12 -11.79
CA ALA A 303 -25.90 -1.92 -11.29
C ALA A 303 -25.44 -3.28 -10.74
N ALA A 304 -24.52 -3.96 -11.41
CA ALA A 304 -23.98 -5.23 -10.94
C ALA A 304 -23.22 -5.09 -9.61
N LEU A 305 -22.39 -4.05 -9.47
CA LEU A 305 -21.70 -3.73 -8.21
C LEU A 305 -22.70 -3.41 -7.08
N GLU A 306 -23.72 -2.61 -7.38
CA GLU A 306 -24.75 -2.23 -6.41
C GLU A 306 -25.57 -3.45 -5.96
N ASN A 307 -25.97 -4.32 -6.90
CA ASN A 307 -26.72 -5.54 -6.61
C ASN A 307 -25.93 -6.49 -5.70
N ALA A 308 -24.63 -6.66 -5.96
CA ALA A 308 -23.76 -7.48 -5.10
C ALA A 308 -23.72 -6.94 -3.66
N LEU A 309 -23.59 -5.61 -3.46
CA LEU A 309 -23.63 -5.00 -2.14
C LEU A 309 -24.99 -5.24 -1.44
N LYS A 310 -26.09 -5.05 -2.16
CA LYS A 310 -27.47 -5.29 -1.64
C LYS A 310 -27.68 -6.75 -1.27
N LYS A 311 -27.24 -7.68 -2.13
CA LYS A 311 -27.32 -9.14 -1.92
C LYS A 311 -26.61 -9.59 -0.64
N LYS A 312 -25.44 -8.96 -0.33
CA LYS A 312 -24.68 -9.21 0.90
C LYS A 312 -25.12 -8.37 2.10
N GLY A 313 -26.06 -7.46 1.94
CA GLY A 313 -26.51 -6.57 3.01
C GLY A 313 -25.43 -5.61 3.51
N ILE A 314 -24.44 -5.29 2.66
CA ILE A 314 -23.37 -4.36 3.00
C ILE A 314 -23.87 -2.94 2.83
N GLN A 315 -23.74 -2.13 3.89
CA GLN A 315 -24.03 -0.71 3.82
C GLN A 315 -22.97 0.01 2.99
N TYR A 316 -23.40 0.92 2.12
CA TYR A 316 -22.51 1.66 1.26
C TYR A 316 -22.93 3.12 1.07
N GLU A 317 -21.95 3.95 0.74
CA GLU A 317 -22.16 5.33 0.28
C GLU A 317 -21.95 5.39 -1.23
N VAL A 318 -22.76 6.20 -1.93
CA VAL A 318 -22.52 6.49 -3.34
C VAL A 318 -21.61 7.70 -3.45
N LYS A 319 -20.51 7.54 -4.22
CA LYS A 319 -19.57 8.60 -4.60
C LYS A 319 -19.78 8.92 -6.07
N ASP A 320 -20.56 9.96 -6.30
CA ASP A 320 -20.87 10.34 -7.67
C ASP A 320 -19.64 10.86 -8.41
N LYS A 321 -19.44 10.36 -9.64
CA LYS A 321 -18.34 10.74 -10.55
C LYS A 321 -16.92 10.42 -10.05
N GLU A 322 -16.75 9.50 -9.10
CA GLU A 322 -15.43 9.10 -8.58
C GLU A 322 -14.95 7.74 -9.09
N GLY A 323 -15.57 7.17 -10.12
CA GLY A 323 -15.14 5.92 -10.77
C GLY A 323 -13.75 6.05 -11.40
N ALA A 324 -13.16 4.90 -11.76
CA ALA A 324 -11.94 4.89 -12.58
C ALA A 324 -12.30 5.33 -14.01
N PHE A 325 -11.33 5.81 -14.79
CA PHE A 325 -11.60 6.24 -16.18
C PHE A 325 -12.14 5.11 -17.07
N TYR A 326 -11.97 3.86 -16.70
CA TYR A 326 -12.36 2.66 -17.43
C TYR A 326 -13.56 1.90 -16.87
N GLY A 327 -14.02 2.23 -15.66
CA GLY A 327 -15.17 1.53 -15.07
C GLY A 327 -15.53 1.97 -13.64
N PRO A 328 -16.75 1.63 -13.18
CA PRO A 328 -17.20 1.88 -11.81
C PRO A 328 -16.46 0.98 -10.83
N LYS A 329 -16.43 1.39 -9.57
CA LYS A 329 -15.71 0.68 -8.52
C LYS A 329 -16.43 0.73 -7.18
N ILE A 330 -16.12 -0.26 -6.34
CA ILE A 330 -16.35 -0.19 -4.90
C ILE A 330 -15.00 -0.07 -4.21
N ASP A 331 -14.80 1.01 -3.47
CA ASP A 331 -13.67 1.16 -2.55
C ASP A 331 -14.12 0.87 -1.12
N PHE A 332 -13.23 0.38 -0.29
CA PHE A 332 -13.52 0.07 1.11
C PHE A 332 -12.63 0.91 2.01
N ASP A 333 -13.26 1.78 2.80
CA ASP A 333 -12.61 2.49 3.88
C ASP A 333 -12.61 1.63 5.15
N VAL A 334 -11.44 1.26 5.59
CA VAL A 334 -11.21 0.41 6.76
C VAL A 334 -10.84 1.27 7.95
N TYR A 335 -11.46 1.01 9.10
CA TYR A 335 -11.24 1.78 10.32
C TYR A 335 -10.23 1.08 11.23
N ASP A 336 -9.17 1.80 11.58
CA ASP A 336 -8.19 1.33 12.55
C ASP A 336 -8.69 1.50 14.00
N SER A 337 -7.90 1.05 14.98
CA SER A 337 -8.24 1.15 16.41
C SER A 337 -8.33 2.58 16.95
N MET A 338 -7.89 3.58 16.18
CA MET A 338 -7.98 5.00 16.50
C MET A 338 -9.16 5.68 15.78
N GLY A 339 -9.97 4.91 15.04
CA GLY A 339 -11.13 5.41 14.30
C GLY A 339 -10.80 6.16 13.01
N ARG A 340 -9.57 6.05 12.49
CA ARG A 340 -9.19 6.67 11.22
C ARG A 340 -9.55 5.73 10.06
N ALA A 341 -10.07 6.33 8.99
CA ALA A 341 -10.45 5.60 7.78
C ALA A 341 -9.26 5.50 6.79
N TRP A 342 -9.04 4.29 6.26
CA TRP A 342 -8.00 3.98 5.30
C TRP A 342 -8.60 3.26 4.09
N GLN A 343 -8.50 3.84 2.92
CA GLN A 343 -8.86 3.13 1.69
C GLN A 343 -7.84 2.02 1.43
N CYS A 344 -8.29 0.78 1.52
CA CYS A 344 -7.48 -0.41 1.33
C CYS A 344 -8.03 -1.29 0.20
N ALA A 345 -9.16 -1.99 0.41
CA ALA A 345 -9.72 -2.85 -0.60
C ALA A 345 -10.42 -2.08 -1.72
N THR A 346 -10.47 -2.68 -2.90
CA THR A 346 -11.19 -2.17 -4.06
C THR A 346 -11.63 -3.31 -4.97
N VAL A 347 -12.74 -3.12 -5.67
CA VAL A 347 -13.18 -3.95 -6.80
C VAL A 347 -13.72 -3.07 -7.91
N GLN A 348 -13.33 -3.33 -9.15
CA GLN A 348 -13.61 -2.48 -10.31
C GLN A 348 -14.00 -3.35 -11.49
N VAL A 349 -15.04 -2.96 -12.24
CA VAL A 349 -15.51 -3.68 -13.42
C VAL A 349 -15.05 -2.96 -14.68
N ASP A 350 -14.37 -3.67 -15.57
CA ASP A 350 -13.70 -3.12 -16.74
C ASP A 350 -14.13 -3.85 -18.02
N TYR A 351 -14.79 -3.11 -18.90
CA TYR A 351 -15.12 -3.55 -20.27
C TYR A 351 -14.10 -3.05 -21.30
N GLN A 352 -13.27 -2.07 -20.92
CA GLN A 352 -12.44 -1.31 -21.86
C GLN A 352 -11.13 -2.01 -22.19
N GLN A 353 -10.39 -2.48 -21.18
CA GLN A 353 -9.14 -3.16 -21.41
C GLN A 353 -9.34 -4.48 -22.21
N PRO A 354 -10.32 -5.35 -21.89
CA PRO A 354 -10.58 -6.53 -22.73
C PRO A 354 -10.79 -6.19 -24.20
N MET A 355 -11.54 -5.14 -24.49
CA MET A 355 -11.76 -4.66 -25.87
C MET A 355 -10.47 -4.17 -26.51
N ARG A 356 -9.69 -3.34 -25.82
CA ARG A 356 -8.44 -2.77 -26.34
C ARG A 356 -7.36 -3.83 -26.59
N PHE A 357 -7.31 -4.87 -25.78
CA PHE A 357 -6.42 -6.01 -25.98
C PHE A 357 -6.97 -7.05 -26.97
N GLY A 358 -8.22 -6.91 -27.43
CA GLY A 358 -8.90 -7.88 -28.27
C GLY A 358 -8.97 -9.26 -27.62
N LEU A 359 -9.45 -9.30 -26.37
CA LEU A 359 -9.64 -10.56 -25.64
C LEU A 359 -10.95 -11.20 -26.04
N GLU A 360 -10.93 -12.51 -26.24
CA GLU A 360 -12.09 -13.27 -26.72
C GLU A 360 -12.23 -14.61 -26.02
N TYR A 361 -13.46 -15.11 -25.94
CA TYR A 361 -13.80 -16.49 -25.62
C TYR A 361 -14.87 -17.02 -26.57
N THR A 362 -14.90 -18.32 -26.76
CA THR A 362 -15.98 -18.98 -27.57
C THR A 362 -17.19 -19.20 -26.66
N GLY A 363 -18.32 -18.59 -27.00
CA GLY A 363 -19.58 -18.72 -26.26
C GLY A 363 -20.26 -20.06 -26.50
N GLU A 364 -21.39 -20.31 -25.83
CA GLU A 364 -22.23 -21.48 -26.02
C GLU A 364 -22.82 -21.57 -27.42
N ASP A 365 -23.04 -20.40 -28.04
CA ASP A 365 -23.51 -20.24 -29.42
C ASP A 365 -22.43 -20.52 -30.49
N GLY A 366 -21.21 -20.90 -30.04
CA GLY A 366 -20.07 -21.15 -30.94
C GLY A 366 -19.43 -19.89 -31.53
N ARG A 367 -19.87 -18.68 -31.12
CA ARG A 367 -19.35 -17.40 -31.62
C ARG A 367 -18.30 -16.85 -30.67
N SER A 368 -17.51 -15.88 -31.18
CA SER A 368 -16.57 -15.12 -30.33
C SER A 368 -17.29 -14.06 -29.56
N HIS A 369 -16.99 -13.98 -28.24
CA HIS A 369 -17.48 -12.97 -27.30
C HIS A 369 -16.33 -12.33 -26.57
N GLN A 370 -16.50 -11.09 -26.12
CA GLN A 370 -15.55 -10.38 -25.29
C GLN A 370 -15.80 -10.69 -23.82
N PRO A 371 -14.77 -11.07 -23.02
CA PRO A 371 -14.92 -11.18 -21.57
C PRO A 371 -14.99 -9.81 -20.92
N VAL A 372 -15.53 -9.77 -19.69
CA VAL A 372 -15.39 -8.64 -18.78
C VAL A 372 -14.25 -8.94 -17.83
N VAL A 373 -13.53 -7.90 -17.37
CA VAL A 373 -12.49 -8.06 -16.36
C VAL A 373 -12.92 -7.36 -15.07
N ILE A 374 -12.79 -8.06 -13.97
CA ILE A 374 -12.95 -7.50 -12.65
C ILE A 374 -11.56 -7.40 -12.01
N HIS A 375 -11.13 -6.18 -11.70
CA HIS A 375 -9.91 -5.91 -10.93
C HIS A 375 -10.27 -5.86 -9.46
N ARG A 376 -9.48 -6.51 -8.62
CA ARG A 376 -9.73 -6.47 -7.17
C ARG A 376 -8.43 -6.51 -6.37
N ALA A 377 -8.45 -5.88 -5.20
CA ALA A 377 -7.43 -6.00 -4.19
C ALA A 377 -8.10 -5.95 -2.81
N ALA A 378 -7.75 -6.86 -1.89
CA ALA A 378 -8.31 -6.91 -0.55
C ALA A 378 -7.48 -6.10 0.46
N PHE A 379 -6.16 -6.16 0.39
CA PHE A 379 -5.28 -5.29 1.16
C PHE A 379 -4.99 -3.95 0.47
N GLY A 380 -5.01 -3.95 -0.86
CA GLY A 380 -4.43 -2.90 -1.68
C GLY A 380 -2.92 -3.03 -1.72
N SER A 381 -2.15 -2.01 -1.29
CA SER A 381 -0.71 -2.16 -1.11
C SER A 381 -0.39 -2.82 0.23
N LEU A 382 0.41 -3.90 0.19
CA LEU A 382 0.91 -4.60 1.39
C LEU A 382 1.70 -3.65 2.29
N GLU A 383 2.49 -2.73 1.73
CA GLU A 383 3.24 -1.73 2.47
C GLU A 383 2.29 -0.80 3.24
N ARG A 384 1.27 -0.27 2.56
CA ARG A 384 0.27 0.60 3.19
C ARG A 384 -0.52 -0.16 4.25
N PHE A 385 -0.98 -1.36 3.95
CA PHE A 385 -1.72 -2.19 4.90
C PHE A 385 -0.86 -2.54 6.12
N MET A 386 0.43 -2.86 5.92
CA MET A 386 1.39 -3.06 6.99
C MET A 386 1.50 -1.82 7.89
N GLY A 387 1.59 -0.62 7.31
CA GLY A 387 1.58 0.63 8.07
C GLY A 387 0.32 0.80 8.91
N VAL A 388 -0.86 0.52 8.32
CA VAL A 388 -2.15 0.54 9.01
C VAL A 388 -2.18 -0.47 10.17
N LEU A 389 -1.70 -1.70 9.97
CA LEU A 389 -1.64 -2.73 11.02
C LEU A 389 -0.69 -2.38 12.15
N VAL A 390 0.49 -1.81 11.84
CA VAL A 390 1.46 -1.35 12.86
C VAL A 390 0.81 -0.34 13.78
N GLU A 391 0.07 0.61 13.25
CA GLU A 391 -0.63 1.63 14.04
C GLU A 391 -1.89 1.07 14.73
N HIS A 392 -2.66 0.21 14.04
CA HIS A 392 -3.85 -0.46 14.59
C HIS A 392 -3.51 -1.26 15.86
N TYR A 393 -2.49 -2.09 15.79
CA TYR A 393 -2.02 -2.89 16.91
C TYR A 393 -1.05 -2.14 17.85
N LYS A 394 -0.63 -0.91 17.48
CA LYS A 394 0.40 -0.15 18.23
C LYS A 394 1.67 -0.98 18.43
N GLY A 395 2.05 -1.77 17.43
CA GLY A 395 3.16 -2.71 17.47
C GLY A 395 2.90 -4.02 18.23
N LYS A 396 1.74 -4.17 18.88
CA LYS A 396 1.39 -5.35 19.69
C LYS A 396 0.72 -6.41 18.81
N PHE A 397 1.41 -6.90 17.81
CA PHE A 397 0.89 -7.90 16.89
C PHE A 397 0.35 -9.14 17.62
N PRO A 398 -0.76 -9.76 17.15
CA PRO A 398 -1.21 -11.06 17.61
C PRO A 398 -0.15 -12.13 17.34
N ALA A 399 -0.20 -13.26 18.06
CA ALA A 399 0.86 -14.27 18.01
C ALA A 399 1.18 -14.78 16.61
N TRP A 400 0.18 -14.91 15.74
CA TRP A 400 0.38 -15.39 14.37
C TRP A 400 1.19 -14.40 13.51
N LEU A 401 1.11 -13.08 13.76
CA LEU A 401 1.88 -12.03 13.07
C LEU A 401 3.21 -11.70 13.77
N ALA A 402 3.30 -11.85 15.10
CA ALA A 402 4.43 -11.39 15.89
C ALA A 402 5.77 -11.93 15.37
N PRO A 403 6.81 -11.10 15.15
CA PRO A 403 8.13 -11.55 14.73
C PRO A 403 8.73 -12.60 15.67
N THR A 404 8.64 -12.36 16.98
CA THR A 404 8.93 -13.30 18.05
C THR A 404 7.63 -13.63 18.77
N GLN A 405 7.23 -14.92 18.75
CA GLN A 405 5.99 -15.35 19.40
C GLN A 405 6.21 -15.67 20.89
N VAL A 406 7.37 -16.21 21.20
CA VAL A 406 7.72 -16.66 22.55
C VAL A 406 9.15 -16.25 22.90
N ALA A 407 9.35 -15.63 24.04
CA ALA A 407 10.67 -15.44 24.65
C ALA A 407 10.86 -16.43 25.80
N VAL A 408 11.89 -17.26 25.75
CA VAL A 408 12.27 -18.21 26.80
C VAL A 408 13.41 -17.62 27.62
N LEU A 409 13.15 -17.35 28.89
CA LEU A 409 14.08 -16.67 29.80
C LEU A 409 14.48 -17.59 30.95
N SER A 410 15.78 -17.85 31.15
CA SER A 410 16.29 -18.49 32.37
C SER A 410 16.46 -17.46 33.49
N ILE A 411 16.11 -17.82 34.72
CA ILE A 411 16.35 -16.95 35.90
C ILE A 411 17.84 -16.88 36.19
N SER A 412 18.59 -17.95 35.98
CA SER A 412 20.03 -18.03 36.20
C SER A 412 20.71 -18.87 35.13
N GLU A 413 22.02 -18.74 35.02
CA GLU A 413 22.86 -19.54 34.10
C GLU A 413 22.75 -21.04 34.37
N GLN A 414 22.62 -21.45 35.61
CA GLN A 414 22.45 -22.86 36.01
C GLN A 414 21.24 -23.55 35.39
N LEU A 415 20.23 -22.77 35.01
CA LEU A 415 18.98 -23.24 34.40
C LEU A 415 19.03 -23.18 32.87
N SER A 416 20.19 -22.86 32.28
CA SER A 416 20.36 -22.76 30.82
C SER A 416 20.04 -24.07 30.11
N GLY A 417 20.34 -25.19 30.70
CA GLY A 417 20.05 -26.53 30.13
C GLY A 417 18.55 -26.75 29.95
N TYR A 418 17.76 -26.47 31.00
CA TYR A 418 16.31 -26.59 30.92
C TYR A 418 15.68 -25.59 29.96
N ALA A 419 16.17 -24.35 29.97
CA ALA A 419 15.72 -23.32 29.04
C ALA A 419 15.98 -23.72 27.57
N GLN A 420 17.13 -24.33 27.29
CA GLN A 420 17.44 -24.85 25.96
C GLN A 420 16.53 -26.02 25.56
N GLU A 421 16.19 -26.92 26.53
CA GLU A 421 15.24 -28.02 26.30
C GLU A 421 13.87 -27.46 25.88
N VAL A 422 13.31 -26.50 26.65
CA VAL A 422 12.04 -25.84 26.37
C VAL A 422 12.10 -25.13 25.01
N TYR A 423 13.16 -24.38 24.74
CA TYR A 423 13.37 -23.73 23.45
C TYR A 423 13.34 -24.71 22.28
N LYS A 424 14.07 -25.84 22.38
CA LYS A 424 14.13 -26.86 21.31
C LYS A 424 12.75 -27.49 21.08
N LYS A 425 11.99 -27.79 22.13
CA LYS A 425 10.62 -28.32 22.02
C LYS A 425 9.71 -27.35 21.27
N LEU A 426 9.72 -26.07 21.64
CA LEU A 426 8.90 -25.05 20.97
C LEU A 426 9.34 -24.82 19.52
N LYS A 427 10.63 -24.83 19.23
CA LYS A 427 11.16 -24.74 17.84
C LYS A 427 10.74 -25.93 16.97
N ALA A 428 10.59 -27.13 17.55
CA ALA A 428 10.12 -28.30 16.83
C ALA A 428 8.67 -28.12 16.32
N HIS A 429 7.86 -27.29 17.00
CA HIS A 429 6.53 -26.87 16.53
C HIS A 429 6.57 -25.75 15.48
N LYS A 430 7.77 -25.33 15.03
CA LYS A 430 8.00 -24.23 14.07
C LYS A 430 7.61 -22.86 14.60
N PHE A 431 7.49 -22.67 15.93
CA PHE A 431 7.25 -21.35 16.51
C PHE A 431 8.48 -20.46 16.36
N ARG A 432 8.24 -19.13 16.29
CA ARG A 432 9.27 -18.10 16.31
C ARG A 432 9.65 -17.80 17.76
N VAL A 433 10.71 -18.43 18.23
CA VAL A 433 11.12 -18.41 19.65
C VAL A 433 12.49 -17.76 19.78
N GLU A 434 12.63 -16.86 20.75
CA GLU A 434 13.91 -16.34 21.22
C GLU A 434 14.29 -17.00 22.54
N LEU A 435 15.59 -17.19 22.77
CA LEU A 435 16.14 -17.76 23.99
C LEU A 435 17.12 -16.77 24.63
N ASP A 436 16.91 -16.41 25.89
CA ASP A 436 17.84 -15.59 26.67
C ASP A 436 18.32 -16.35 27.91
N VAL A 437 19.51 -16.92 27.82
CA VAL A 437 20.25 -17.60 28.89
C VAL A 437 21.44 -16.78 29.38
N SER A 438 21.53 -15.49 29.02
CA SER A 438 22.61 -14.63 29.44
C SER A 438 22.64 -14.44 30.97
N ASP A 439 23.73 -13.87 31.49
CA ASP A 439 23.93 -13.53 32.91
C ASP A 439 23.19 -12.28 33.38
N ARG A 440 22.44 -11.62 32.45
CA ARG A 440 21.63 -10.44 32.76
C ARG A 440 20.54 -10.76 33.76
N THR A 441 20.14 -9.76 34.55
CA THR A 441 19.07 -9.93 35.53
C THR A 441 17.73 -10.30 34.85
N LEU A 442 16.91 -11.08 35.54
CA LEU A 442 15.58 -11.44 35.03
C LEU A 442 14.72 -10.23 34.66
N GLN A 443 14.83 -9.15 35.46
CA GLN A 443 14.09 -7.90 35.20
C GLN A 443 14.51 -7.26 33.87
N TYR A 444 15.80 -7.30 33.58
CA TYR A 444 16.31 -6.82 32.27
C TYR A 444 15.76 -7.65 31.10
N LYS A 445 15.83 -8.98 31.22
CA LYS A 445 15.32 -9.91 30.17
C LYS A 445 13.82 -9.72 29.92
N ILE A 446 13.02 -9.57 30.98
CA ILE A 446 11.58 -9.29 30.90
C ILE A 446 11.33 -7.94 30.22
N ARG A 447 12.11 -6.91 30.57
CA ARG A 447 12.01 -5.60 29.95
C ARG A 447 12.33 -5.65 28.47
N ASP A 448 13.37 -6.37 28.07
CA ASP A 448 13.76 -6.57 26.67
C ASP A 448 12.63 -7.23 25.86
N ALA A 449 12.09 -8.33 26.35
CA ALA A 449 10.95 -9.01 25.75
C ALA A 449 9.70 -8.09 25.63
N LYS A 450 9.46 -7.26 26.65
CA LYS A 450 8.37 -6.27 26.65
C LYS A 450 8.62 -5.16 25.62
N MET A 451 9.84 -4.67 25.46
CA MET A 451 10.18 -3.66 24.47
C MET A 451 9.99 -4.17 23.04
N LYS A 452 10.21 -5.47 22.81
CA LYS A 452 9.96 -6.15 21.55
C LYS A 452 8.48 -6.53 21.34
N GLU A 453 7.60 -6.19 22.26
CA GLU A 453 6.16 -6.52 22.28
C GLU A 453 5.89 -8.03 22.07
N VAL A 454 6.73 -8.90 22.65
CA VAL A 454 6.59 -10.36 22.56
C VAL A 454 5.28 -10.82 23.22
N PRO A 455 4.41 -11.61 22.55
CA PRO A 455 3.14 -12.08 23.13
C PRO A 455 3.30 -12.91 24.41
N TYR A 456 4.24 -13.85 24.40
CA TYR A 456 4.44 -14.81 25.49
C TYR A 456 5.89 -14.82 25.97
N THR A 457 6.09 -14.58 27.25
CA THR A 457 7.40 -14.67 27.91
C THR A 457 7.36 -15.84 28.88
N LEU A 458 8.20 -16.86 28.64
CA LEU A 458 8.34 -18.01 29.52
C LEU A 458 9.49 -17.76 30.50
N ILE A 459 9.19 -17.82 31.79
CA ILE A 459 10.16 -17.64 32.88
C ILE A 459 10.45 -18.98 33.50
N LEU A 460 11.71 -19.41 33.45
CA LEU A 460 12.15 -20.71 33.90
C LEU A 460 13.07 -20.60 35.10
N GLY A 461 12.56 -21.03 36.24
CA GLY A 461 13.26 -21.14 37.50
C GLY A 461 13.46 -22.61 37.92
N LYS A 462 14.03 -22.81 39.11
CA LYS A 462 14.29 -24.13 39.69
C LYS A 462 12.99 -24.96 39.86
N LYS A 463 11.88 -24.30 40.25
CA LYS A 463 10.58 -24.94 40.39
C LYS A 463 10.04 -25.46 39.08
N GLU A 464 10.20 -24.72 37.99
CA GLU A 464 9.78 -25.10 36.65
C GLU A 464 10.63 -26.26 36.14
N GLU A 465 11.94 -26.26 36.38
CA GLU A 465 12.84 -27.35 36.02
C GLU A 465 12.52 -28.65 36.75
N GLU A 466 12.32 -28.61 38.08
CA GLU A 466 11.98 -29.78 38.91
C GLU A 466 10.62 -30.39 38.54
N ALA A 467 9.61 -29.52 38.27
CA ALA A 467 8.26 -29.92 37.90
C ALA A 467 8.09 -30.23 36.40
N LYS A 468 9.11 -29.96 35.57
CA LYS A 468 9.04 -30.02 34.10
C LYS A 468 7.90 -29.21 33.49
N THR A 469 7.67 -28.02 34.04
CA THR A 469 6.63 -27.05 33.65
C THR A 469 7.24 -25.73 33.24
N ILE A 470 6.39 -24.79 32.82
CA ILE A 470 6.77 -23.42 32.48
C ILE A 470 5.89 -22.42 33.24
N SER A 471 6.45 -21.25 33.54
CA SER A 471 5.69 -20.08 33.98
C SER A 471 5.56 -19.09 32.83
N ILE A 472 4.33 -18.78 32.43
CA ILE A 472 4.00 -17.94 31.29
C ILE A 472 3.63 -16.56 31.80
N ARG A 473 4.28 -15.52 31.24
CA ARG A 473 3.87 -14.14 31.38
C ARG A 473 3.38 -13.62 30.05
N MET A 474 2.13 -13.21 29.98
CA MET A 474 1.53 -12.62 28.79
C MET A 474 1.92 -11.13 28.68
N ARG A 475 1.75 -10.55 27.51
CA ARG A 475 2.07 -9.14 27.21
C ARG A 475 1.30 -8.16 28.10
N ASP A 476 0.05 -8.44 28.46
CA ASP A 476 -0.78 -7.64 29.38
C ASP A 476 -0.32 -7.71 30.85
N GLY A 477 0.65 -8.57 31.17
CA GLY A 477 1.17 -8.80 32.50
C GLY A 477 0.53 -9.99 33.23
N THR A 478 -0.52 -10.60 32.69
CA THR A 478 -1.15 -11.81 33.23
C THR A 478 -0.14 -12.93 33.30
N GLN A 479 -0.19 -13.73 34.37
CA GLN A 479 0.72 -14.86 34.60
C GLN A 479 -0.05 -16.16 34.81
N LYS A 480 0.51 -17.25 34.26
CA LYS A 480 0.08 -18.62 34.51
C LYS A 480 1.31 -19.44 34.90
N ASN A 481 1.26 -20.09 36.05
CA ASN A 481 2.38 -20.88 36.55
C ASN A 481 2.10 -22.36 36.42
N GLN A 482 3.17 -23.17 36.41
CA GLN A 482 3.10 -24.65 36.38
C GLN A 482 2.31 -25.19 35.18
N VAL A 483 2.42 -24.59 34.01
CA VAL A 483 1.79 -25.03 32.79
C VAL A 483 2.69 -26.08 32.11
N LYS A 484 2.10 -27.17 31.60
CA LYS A 484 2.85 -28.14 30.80
C LYS A 484 3.23 -27.54 29.46
N ILE A 485 4.42 -27.86 28.96
CA ILE A 485 4.93 -27.30 27.67
C ILE A 485 4.02 -27.70 26.52
N GLU A 486 3.54 -28.94 26.53
CA GLU A 486 2.69 -29.54 25.51
C GLU A 486 1.33 -28.85 25.45
N ASP A 487 0.73 -28.50 26.60
CA ASP A 487 -0.55 -27.77 26.67
C ASP A 487 -0.41 -26.34 26.12
N PHE A 488 0.68 -25.67 26.49
CA PHE A 488 0.99 -24.36 25.96
C PHE A 488 1.24 -24.39 24.44
N ALA A 489 2.00 -25.38 23.96
CA ALA A 489 2.28 -25.53 22.53
C ALA A 489 0.99 -25.81 21.74
N ALA A 490 0.09 -26.63 22.27
CA ALA A 490 -1.22 -26.89 21.66
C ALA A 490 -2.08 -25.61 21.61
N GLN A 491 -2.14 -24.86 22.72
CA GLN A 491 -2.86 -23.59 22.79
C GLN A 491 -2.32 -22.57 21.77
N LEU A 492 -0.99 -22.37 21.74
CA LEU A 492 -0.36 -21.42 20.84
C LEU A 492 -0.54 -21.81 19.36
N LYS A 493 -0.47 -23.12 19.07
CA LYS A 493 -0.72 -23.63 17.71
C LYS A 493 -2.15 -23.35 17.26
N ASP A 494 -3.13 -23.55 18.14
CA ASP A 494 -4.54 -23.27 17.87
C ASP A 494 -4.76 -21.75 17.62
N GLU A 495 -4.15 -20.91 18.45
CA GLU A 495 -4.20 -19.46 18.31
C GLU A 495 -3.62 -18.98 16.96
N ILE A 496 -2.47 -19.53 16.57
CA ILE A 496 -1.81 -19.21 15.31
C ILE A 496 -2.64 -19.70 14.10
N ASN A 497 -3.11 -20.95 14.14
CA ASN A 497 -3.86 -21.55 13.04
C ASN A 497 -5.20 -20.84 12.81
N ASN A 498 -5.87 -20.41 13.89
CA ASN A 498 -7.13 -19.69 13.83
C ASN A 498 -6.93 -18.17 13.75
N ARG A 499 -5.70 -17.67 13.62
CA ARG A 499 -5.34 -16.24 13.51
C ARG A 499 -6.05 -15.37 14.54
N LYS A 500 -6.11 -15.86 15.79
CA LYS A 500 -6.75 -15.12 16.89
C LYS A 500 -6.02 -13.79 17.13
N ALA A 501 -6.81 -12.69 17.24
CA ALA A 501 -6.32 -11.34 17.48
C ALA A 501 -5.87 -11.12 18.94
#